data_fa3050bcd40263886bee9688b758632a
#
_entry.id   fa3050bcd40263886bee9688b758632a
#
_cell.length_a   1.000
_cell.length_b   1.000
_cell.length_c   1.000
_cell.angle_alpha   90.00
_cell.angle_beta   90.00
_cell.angle_gamma   90.00
#
_symmetry.space_group_name_H-M   'P 1'
#
loop_
_entity.id
_entity.type
_entity.pdbx_description
1 polymer ?
#
loop_
_entity_poly.entity_id
_entity_poly.type
_entity_poly.pdbx_seq_one_letter_code
_entity_poly.pdbx_strand_id
1 'polypeptide(L)'
;TEGEKRMKKINILILSFLMLLTLNSCEKSSGDSLNIYNVGEYLDLDLIDEFEQEYGVSVNYTTFDSNETAITKMQSDSYDLVVLSDYAVEQASVNDMIKPIDWSRIEGFNQNMLVSSLYGILNDLKEEENGFDFLKYSVPYFFGKVGICYDKNKVSEEDILEGFKILHNEKYDGQVAYYDSSRDGFMVAYKELGYSMNTTSLSETEEAFSWIKEIRKTVNCAFKTDELLSEMPDGKYAISLMYSGDAIYSMMEENDDVDLDFYVPDCGTNFFCDGMVIPSTVKNEDLAYKFISFMLRHDNAKANSIYVGYSSPIESVYNELVMPGEEFEDYKDYYIVNYNKGLDEIYRFNPQMTVILNDYWIKLKLS
;
A
#
# COMPACT_ATOMS: atom_id res chain seq x y z
N THR A 1 14.06 62.17 41.32
CA THR A 1 13.90 63.18 40.29
C THR A 1 12.82 62.71 39.27
N GLU A 2 12.18 63.63 38.58
CA GLU A 2 11.07 63.34 37.66
C GLU A 2 11.44 62.31 36.56
N GLY A 3 12.71 62.22 36.18
CA GLY A 3 13.26 61.30 35.23
C GLY A 3 13.23 59.85 35.73
N GLU A 4 13.51 59.59 36.99
CA GLU A 4 13.48 58.23 37.58
C GLU A 4 12.06 57.67 37.71
N LYS A 5 11.07 58.47 37.95
CA LYS A 5 9.65 58.12 38.00
C LYS A 5 9.12 57.77 36.60
N ARG A 6 9.65 58.44 35.55
CA ARG A 6 9.25 58.15 34.15
C ARG A 6 9.87 56.87 33.63
N MET A 7 11.13 56.57 33.98
CA MET A 7 11.78 55.29 33.62
C MET A 7 11.14 54.10 34.35
N LYS A 8 10.76 54.25 35.63
CA LYS A 8 10.03 53.16 36.34
C LYS A 8 8.66 52.86 35.75
N LYS A 9 7.93 53.88 35.28
CA LYS A 9 6.64 53.66 34.59
C LYS A 9 6.80 53.03 33.21
N ILE A 10 7.85 53.32 32.44
CA ILE A 10 8.14 52.74 31.15
C ILE A 10 8.56 51.26 31.33
N ASN A 11 9.39 50.93 32.31
CA ASN A 11 9.78 49.57 32.62
C ASN A 11 8.60 48.69 33.10
N ILE A 12 7.64 49.24 33.85
CA ILE A 12 6.42 48.54 34.27
C ILE A 12 5.48 48.30 33.07
N LEU A 13 5.38 49.25 32.14
CA LEU A 13 4.58 49.07 30.91
C LEU A 13 5.20 48.04 29.94
N ILE A 14 6.52 48.04 29.81
CA ILE A 14 7.24 47.07 28.99
C ILE A 14 7.16 45.64 29.61
N LEU A 15 7.25 45.52 30.95
CA LEU A 15 7.10 44.23 31.63
C LEU A 15 5.67 43.70 31.56
N SER A 16 4.64 44.55 31.61
CA SER A 16 3.24 44.14 31.43
C SER A 16 2.91 43.78 29.98
N PHE A 17 3.57 44.42 28.99
CA PHE A 17 3.41 44.07 27.58
C PHE A 17 4.16 42.78 27.21
N LEU A 18 5.33 42.52 27.82
CA LEU A 18 6.02 41.22 27.69
C LEU A 18 5.26 40.06 28.38
N MET A 19 4.54 40.32 29.49
CA MET A 19 3.71 39.30 30.15
C MET A 19 2.43 38.98 29.36
N LEU A 20 1.94 39.90 28.51
CA LEU A 20 0.81 39.66 27.62
C LEU A 20 1.19 38.85 26.35
N LEU A 21 2.49 38.81 26.00
CA LEU A 21 3.00 38.02 24.87
C LEU A 21 3.35 36.57 25.24
N THR A 22 3.38 36.23 26.52
CA THR A 22 3.66 34.86 26.99
C THR A 22 2.41 34.02 27.28
N LEU A 23 1.21 34.59 27.08
CA LEU A 23 -0.07 33.88 27.29
C LEU A 23 -0.68 33.28 26.00
N ASN A 24 0.01 33.41 24.87
CA ASN A 24 -0.25 32.59 23.67
C ASN A 24 0.78 31.46 23.54
N SER A 25 1.21 30.88 24.65
CA SER A 25 1.57 29.48 24.64
C SER A 25 0.23 28.77 24.39
N CYS A 26 -0.02 28.38 23.15
CA CYS A 26 -0.96 27.30 22.85
C CYS A 26 -0.55 26.16 23.77
N GLU A 27 -1.18 25.99 24.94
CA GLU A 27 -1.37 24.68 25.47
C GLU A 27 -1.97 23.91 24.29
N LYS A 28 -1.17 23.01 23.66
CA LYS A 28 -1.77 21.89 22.99
C LYS A 28 -2.73 21.34 24.05
N SER A 29 -4.01 21.65 23.91
CA SER A 29 -5.04 20.93 24.64
C SER A 29 -4.61 19.47 24.52
N SER A 30 -4.85 18.68 25.56
CA SER A 30 -4.90 17.23 25.44
C SER A 30 -6.08 16.95 24.50
N GLY A 31 -5.94 17.41 23.26
CA GLY A 31 -6.89 17.25 22.17
C GLY A 31 -6.93 15.78 21.81
N ASP A 32 -8.04 15.39 21.26
CA ASP A 32 -8.22 14.05 20.74
C ASP A 32 -7.05 13.70 19.83
N SER A 33 -6.52 12.49 19.98
CA SER A 33 -5.46 11.96 19.13
C SER A 33 -6.02 10.83 18.27
N LEU A 34 -5.55 10.76 17.03
CA LEU A 34 -5.85 9.70 16.09
C LEU A 34 -4.63 8.78 15.97
N ASN A 35 -4.83 7.49 16.23
CA ASN A 35 -3.78 6.48 16.10
C ASN A 35 -3.96 5.74 14.78
N ILE A 36 -3.05 5.96 13.83
CA ILE A 36 -3.05 5.34 12.51
C ILE A 36 -1.94 4.28 12.43
N TYR A 37 -2.26 3.14 11.83
CA TYR A 37 -1.31 2.06 11.56
C TYR A 37 -1.36 1.69 10.08
N ASN A 38 -0.27 1.93 9.36
CA ASN A 38 -0.20 1.78 7.91
C ASN A 38 1.03 0.98 7.47
N VAL A 39 1.10 0.61 6.23
CA VAL A 39 2.30 0.07 5.59
C VAL A 39 3.37 1.17 5.54
N GLY A 40 4.65 0.81 5.54
CA GLY A 40 5.76 1.74 5.32
C GLY A 40 5.68 2.40 3.94
N GLU A 41 6.19 3.63 3.80
CA GLU A 41 6.28 4.39 2.53
C GLU A 41 4.95 4.45 1.74
N TYR A 42 3.79 4.53 2.44
CA TYR A 42 2.47 4.35 1.83
C TYR A 42 1.51 5.53 2.10
N LEU A 43 2.04 6.66 2.53
CA LEU A 43 1.29 7.89 2.79
C LEU A 43 2.20 9.12 2.65
N ASP A 44 1.71 10.15 1.96
CA ASP A 44 2.31 11.48 1.98
C ASP A 44 2.12 12.10 3.39
N LEU A 45 3.23 12.26 4.12
CA LEU A 45 3.19 12.73 5.50
C LEU A 45 2.77 14.20 5.63
N ASP A 46 2.88 15.01 4.58
CA ASP A 46 2.39 16.37 4.57
C ASP A 46 0.87 16.41 4.79
N LEU A 47 0.13 15.38 4.33
CA LEU A 47 -1.30 15.24 4.57
C LEU A 47 -1.65 14.99 6.05
N ILE A 48 -0.73 14.37 6.82
CA ILE A 48 -0.89 14.27 8.28
C ILE A 48 -0.84 15.66 8.92
N ASP A 49 0.17 16.47 8.56
CA ASP A 49 0.33 17.81 9.09
C ASP A 49 -0.86 18.71 8.72
N GLU A 50 -1.39 18.60 7.50
CA GLU A 50 -2.58 19.31 7.05
C GLU A 50 -3.84 18.90 7.84
N PHE A 51 -4.02 17.58 8.07
CA PHE A 51 -5.11 17.06 8.87
C PHE A 51 -5.04 17.55 10.32
N GLU A 52 -3.86 17.49 10.95
CA GLU A 52 -3.63 18.00 12.31
C GLU A 52 -3.99 19.49 12.41
N GLN A 53 -3.60 20.27 11.40
CA GLN A 53 -3.84 21.70 11.34
C GLN A 53 -5.33 22.03 11.17
N GLU A 54 -6.01 21.31 10.26
CA GLU A 54 -7.42 21.55 9.94
C GLU A 54 -8.34 21.21 11.13
N TYR A 55 -8.06 20.08 11.79
CA TYR A 55 -8.94 19.56 12.86
C TYR A 55 -8.48 19.91 14.27
N GLY A 56 -7.28 20.49 14.43
CA GLY A 56 -6.73 20.87 15.74
C GLY A 56 -6.44 19.67 16.65
N VAL A 57 -6.04 18.54 16.07
CA VAL A 57 -5.79 17.25 16.73
C VAL A 57 -4.34 16.83 16.57
N SER A 58 -3.93 15.71 17.18
CA SER A 58 -2.64 15.08 16.93
C SER A 58 -2.83 13.71 16.30
N VAL A 59 -1.96 13.35 15.34
CA VAL A 59 -1.94 12.03 14.70
C VAL A 59 -0.70 11.26 15.15
N ASN A 60 -0.90 10.08 15.72
CA ASN A 60 0.16 9.13 16.01
C ASN A 60 0.23 8.13 14.85
N TYR A 61 1.07 8.41 13.87
CA TYR A 61 1.28 7.57 12.70
C TYR A 61 2.39 6.55 12.98
N THR A 62 2.08 5.28 12.80
CA THR A 62 3.02 4.16 12.95
C THR A 62 2.92 3.22 11.77
N THR A 63 4.01 2.52 11.44
CA THR A 63 4.08 1.65 10.28
C THR A 63 4.35 0.19 10.64
N PHE A 64 4.04 -0.72 9.70
CA PHE A 64 4.32 -2.15 9.79
C PHE A 64 4.90 -2.66 8.47
N ASP A 65 5.63 -3.76 8.56
CA ASP A 65 6.30 -4.39 7.41
C ASP A 65 5.44 -5.49 6.76
N SER A 66 4.42 -6.00 7.47
CA SER A 66 3.53 -7.05 6.94
C SER A 66 2.14 -7.02 7.58
N ASN A 67 1.12 -7.42 6.82
CA ASN A 67 -0.25 -7.53 7.32
C ASN A 67 -0.36 -8.52 8.50
N GLU A 68 0.48 -9.56 8.56
CA GLU A 68 0.54 -10.51 9.69
C GLU A 68 0.98 -9.80 10.97
N THR A 69 1.97 -8.89 10.86
CA THR A 69 2.41 -8.04 11.97
C THR A 69 1.28 -7.11 12.39
N ALA A 70 0.60 -6.48 11.42
CA ALA A 70 -0.54 -5.60 11.70
C ALA A 70 -1.66 -6.33 12.44
N ILE A 71 -2.13 -7.48 11.95
CA ILE A 71 -3.16 -8.31 12.57
C ILE A 71 -2.77 -8.73 14.00
N THR A 72 -1.51 -9.10 14.21
CA THR A 72 -1.02 -9.47 15.55
C THR A 72 -1.04 -8.28 16.51
N LYS A 73 -0.58 -7.12 16.06
CA LYS A 73 -0.55 -5.88 16.85
C LYS A 73 -1.95 -5.35 17.16
N MET A 74 -2.89 -5.45 16.25
CA MET A 74 -4.29 -5.06 16.47
C MET A 74 -4.97 -5.87 17.59
N GLN A 75 -4.43 -7.04 17.97
CA GLN A 75 -4.93 -7.81 19.12
C GLN A 75 -4.50 -7.24 20.48
N SER A 76 -3.35 -6.56 20.53
CA SER A 76 -2.74 -6.06 21.77
C SER A 76 -2.83 -4.55 21.92
N ASP A 77 -2.77 -3.83 20.81
CA ASP A 77 -2.68 -2.37 20.76
C ASP A 77 -4.00 -1.77 20.22
N SER A 78 -4.29 -0.53 20.60
CA SER A 78 -5.48 0.16 20.12
C SER A 78 -5.10 1.16 19.04
N TYR A 79 -5.63 0.95 17.85
CA TYR A 79 -5.57 1.88 16.73
C TYR A 79 -6.98 2.40 16.42
N ASP A 80 -7.05 3.57 15.80
CA ASP A 80 -8.32 4.17 15.38
C ASP A 80 -8.57 3.93 13.89
N LEU A 81 -7.50 3.84 13.10
CA LEU A 81 -7.53 3.51 11.68
C LEU A 81 -6.33 2.61 11.34
N VAL A 82 -6.58 1.61 10.51
CA VAL A 82 -5.52 0.73 9.97
C VAL A 82 -5.72 0.61 8.46
N VAL A 83 -4.64 0.56 7.68
CA VAL A 83 -4.68 0.20 6.27
C VAL A 83 -4.27 -1.26 6.14
N LEU A 84 -5.09 -2.08 5.49
CA LEU A 84 -4.85 -3.52 5.32
C LEU A 84 -5.11 -3.93 3.88
N SER A 85 -4.37 -4.92 3.41
CA SER A 85 -4.65 -5.56 2.12
C SER A 85 -5.93 -6.41 2.18
N ASP A 86 -6.53 -6.67 1.04
CA ASP A 86 -7.82 -7.35 0.86
C ASP A 86 -7.98 -8.63 1.71
N TYR A 87 -7.03 -9.57 1.63
CA TYR A 87 -7.07 -10.81 2.42
C TYR A 87 -6.96 -10.56 3.93
N ALA A 88 -6.24 -9.52 4.34
CA ALA A 88 -6.11 -9.16 5.76
C ALA A 88 -7.38 -8.46 6.27
N VAL A 89 -8.06 -7.68 5.41
CA VAL A 89 -9.41 -7.16 5.71
C VAL A 89 -10.39 -8.32 5.90
N GLU A 90 -10.36 -9.33 5.00
CA GLU A 90 -11.17 -10.54 5.15
C GLU A 90 -10.84 -11.26 6.48
N GLN A 91 -9.55 -11.48 6.77
CA GLN A 91 -9.10 -12.09 8.04
C GLN A 91 -9.58 -11.31 9.26
N ALA A 92 -9.41 -9.99 9.26
CA ALA A 92 -9.82 -9.15 10.37
C ALA A 92 -11.34 -9.16 10.57
N SER A 93 -12.11 -9.21 9.48
CA SER A 93 -13.57 -9.25 9.53
C SER A 93 -14.12 -10.56 10.11
N VAL A 94 -13.57 -11.72 9.71
CA VAL A 94 -14.02 -13.03 10.22
C VAL A 94 -13.58 -13.29 11.67
N ASN A 95 -12.60 -12.53 12.16
CA ASN A 95 -12.14 -12.58 13.56
C ASN A 95 -12.72 -11.45 14.43
N ASP A 96 -13.74 -10.73 13.95
CA ASP A 96 -14.41 -9.63 14.67
C ASP A 96 -13.44 -8.50 15.12
N MET A 97 -12.33 -8.32 14.41
CA MET A 97 -11.30 -7.34 14.75
C MET A 97 -11.59 -5.94 14.20
N ILE A 98 -12.47 -5.83 13.21
CA ILE A 98 -12.83 -4.58 12.56
C ILE A 98 -14.35 -4.40 12.51
N LYS A 99 -14.78 -3.14 12.43
CA LYS A 99 -16.19 -2.76 12.36
C LYS A 99 -16.64 -2.65 10.90
N PRO A 100 -17.93 -2.91 10.61
CA PRO A 100 -18.51 -2.50 9.34
C PRO A 100 -18.41 -0.98 9.16
N ILE A 101 -18.14 -0.55 7.94
CA ILE A 101 -18.09 0.86 7.56
C ILE A 101 -19.50 1.43 7.44
N ASP A 102 -19.75 2.53 8.12
CA ASP A 102 -20.93 3.36 7.91
C ASP A 102 -20.63 4.43 6.86
N TRP A 103 -20.93 4.13 5.62
CA TRP A 103 -20.69 5.01 4.47
C TRP A 103 -21.42 6.37 4.57
N SER A 104 -22.47 6.47 5.38
CA SER A 104 -23.18 7.73 5.60
C SER A 104 -22.38 8.75 6.44
N ARG A 105 -21.33 8.30 7.13
CA ARG A 105 -20.44 9.14 7.92
C ARG A 105 -19.23 9.66 7.12
N ILE A 106 -19.05 9.20 5.88
CA ILE A 106 -17.97 9.65 5.00
C ILE A 106 -18.46 10.90 4.26
N GLU A 107 -17.92 12.05 4.62
CA GLU A 107 -18.34 13.33 4.07
C GLU A 107 -17.83 13.53 2.64
N GLY A 108 -18.72 13.93 1.73
CA GLY A 108 -18.36 14.28 0.35
C GLY A 108 -18.05 13.11 -0.56
N PHE A 109 -18.16 11.88 -0.08
CA PHE A 109 -17.82 10.67 -0.86
C PHE A 109 -18.86 9.55 -0.67
N ASN A 110 -19.04 8.75 -1.73
CA ASN A 110 -19.85 7.54 -1.69
C ASN A 110 -19.33 6.51 -2.69
N GLN A 111 -19.78 5.27 -2.58
CA GLN A 111 -19.29 4.14 -3.40
C GLN A 111 -19.41 4.34 -4.93
N ASN A 112 -20.33 5.18 -5.42
CA ASN A 112 -20.46 5.47 -6.85
C ASN A 112 -19.34 6.38 -7.38
N MET A 113 -18.51 6.93 -6.51
CA MET A 113 -17.34 7.75 -6.87
C MET A 113 -16.06 6.92 -6.97
N LEU A 114 -16.12 5.62 -6.62
CA LEU A 114 -15.05 4.68 -6.86
C LEU A 114 -14.85 4.43 -8.36
N VAL A 115 -13.63 4.11 -8.75
CA VAL A 115 -13.30 3.64 -10.09
C VAL A 115 -14.26 2.51 -10.48
N SER A 116 -14.99 2.67 -11.58
CA SER A 116 -16.07 1.77 -11.97
C SER A 116 -15.61 0.32 -12.16
N SER A 117 -14.40 0.10 -12.70
CA SER A 117 -13.81 -1.23 -12.83
C SER A 117 -13.49 -1.84 -11.48
N LEU A 118 -12.89 -1.09 -10.55
CA LEU A 118 -12.61 -1.53 -9.18
C LEU A 118 -13.91 -1.92 -8.45
N TYR A 119 -14.93 -1.05 -8.51
CA TYR A 119 -16.23 -1.33 -7.91
C TYR A 119 -16.84 -2.63 -8.46
N GLY A 120 -16.73 -2.86 -9.78
CA GLY A 120 -17.19 -4.09 -10.43
C GLY A 120 -16.45 -5.33 -9.92
N ILE A 121 -15.12 -5.28 -9.81
CA ILE A 121 -14.28 -6.38 -9.30
C ILE A 121 -14.64 -6.72 -7.85
N LEU A 122 -14.79 -5.70 -7.00
CA LEU A 122 -15.15 -5.91 -5.58
C LEU A 122 -16.57 -6.46 -5.41
N ASN A 123 -17.52 -6.10 -6.29
CA ASN A 123 -18.84 -6.71 -6.33
C ASN A 123 -18.80 -8.15 -6.84
N ASP A 124 -18.00 -8.45 -7.86
CA ASP A 124 -17.80 -9.83 -8.31
C ASP A 124 -17.28 -10.70 -7.16
N LEU A 125 -16.25 -10.22 -6.43
CA LEU A 125 -15.70 -10.89 -5.25
C LEU A 125 -16.79 -11.18 -4.19
N LYS A 126 -17.70 -10.25 -3.98
CA LYS A 126 -18.82 -10.41 -3.02
C LYS A 126 -19.82 -11.48 -3.46
N GLU A 127 -20.09 -11.57 -4.78
CA GLU A 127 -21.09 -12.49 -5.33
C GLU A 127 -20.56 -13.91 -5.60
N GLU A 128 -19.26 -14.16 -5.39
CA GLU A 128 -18.67 -15.51 -5.49
C GLU A 128 -19.25 -16.47 -4.44
N GLU A 129 -19.18 -17.77 -4.70
CA GLU A 129 -19.44 -18.79 -3.71
C GLU A 129 -18.43 -18.64 -2.54
N ASN A 130 -18.93 -18.37 -1.34
CA ASN A 130 -18.14 -17.93 -0.18
C ASN A 130 -17.47 -16.57 -0.39
N GLY A 131 -18.12 -15.68 -1.14
CA GLY A 131 -17.61 -14.35 -1.44
C GLY A 131 -17.39 -13.48 -0.21
N PHE A 132 -16.57 -12.44 -0.39
CA PHE A 132 -16.22 -11.48 0.65
C PHE A 132 -16.69 -10.06 0.25
N ASP A 133 -17.49 -9.44 1.11
CA ASP A 133 -17.94 -8.05 0.94
C ASP A 133 -16.89 -7.08 1.49
N PHE A 134 -15.88 -6.76 0.66
CA PHE A 134 -14.79 -5.85 0.99
C PHE A 134 -15.31 -4.47 1.41
N LEU A 135 -16.27 -3.91 0.65
CA LEU A 135 -16.81 -2.57 0.90
C LEU A 135 -17.68 -2.47 2.16
N LYS A 136 -18.08 -3.60 2.75
CA LYS A 136 -18.72 -3.62 4.05
C LYS A 136 -17.76 -3.30 5.20
N TYR A 137 -16.50 -3.65 5.07
CA TYR A 137 -15.53 -3.58 6.17
C TYR A 137 -14.39 -2.60 5.94
N SER A 138 -14.24 -2.10 4.71
CA SER A 138 -13.14 -1.19 4.36
C SER A 138 -13.55 -0.15 3.33
N VAL A 139 -12.79 0.94 3.32
CA VAL A 139 -12.84 1.97 2.29
C VAL A 139 -11.58 1.79 1.43
N PRO A 140 -11.70 1.56 0.11
CA PRO A 140 -10.54 1.41 -0.77
C PRO A 140 -9.55 2.56 -0.61
N TYR A 141 -8.26 2.22 -0.53
CA TYR A 141 -7.16 3.16 -0.34
C TYR A 141 -6.29 3.27 -1.58
N PHE A 142 -5.74 2.14 -2.03
CA PHE A 142 -5.07 1.98 -3.32
C PHE A 142 -5.35 0.60 -3.90
N PHE A 143 -5.08 0.42 -5.19
CA PHE A 143 -5.22 -0.87 -5.86
C PHE A 143 -4.21 -1.00 -7.00
N GLY A 144 -3.97 -2.22 -7.44
CA GLY A 144 -3.00 -2.48 -8.49
C GLY A 144 -2.81 -3.95 -8.78
N LYS A 145 -1.67 -4.27 -9.40
CA LYS A 145 -1.23 -5.63 -9.73
C LYS A 145 0.20 -5.87 -9.32
N VAL A 146 0.57 -7.13 -9.17
CA VAL A 146 1.97 -7.56 -9.09
C VAL A 146 2.47 -7.87 -10.50
N GLY A 147 3.70 -7.50 -10.79
CA GLY A 147 4.33 -7.76 -12.08
C GLY A 147 5.84 -7.81 -11.98
N ILE A 148 6.48 -7.70 -13.11
CA ILE A 148 7.94 -7.70 -13.26
C ILE A 148 8.38 -6.29 -13.61
N CYS A 149 9.09 -5.63 -12.70
CA CYS A 149 9.84 -4.42 -13.01
C CYS A 149 11.22 -4.82 -13.54
N TYR A 150 11.66 -4.24 -14.65
CA TYR A 150 12.90 -4.63 -15.30
C TYR A 150 13.60 -3.43 -15.97
N ASP A 151 14.94 -3.52 -16.07
CA ASP A 151 15.76 -2.52 -16.74
C ASP A 151 15.92 -2.90 -18.23
N LYS A 152 15.33 -2.13 -19.13
CA LYS A 152 15.39 -2.34 -20.61
C LYS A 152 16.81 -2.29 -21.16
N ASN A 153 17.73 -1.63 -20.46
CA ASN A 153 19.15 -1.64 -20.84
C ASN A 153 19.83 -3.01 -20.62
N LYS A 154 19.23 -3.87 -19.76
CA LYS A 154 19.78 -5.18 -19.38
C LYS A 154 18.92 -6.34 -19.89
N VAL A 155 17.60 -6.16 -19.95
CA VAL A 155 16.63 -7.20 -20.32
C VAL A 155 16.09 -6.95 -21.72
N SER A 156 16.15 -7.95 -22.60
CA SER A 156 15.61 -7.83 -23.95
C SER A 156 14.10 -8.01 -23.99
N GLU A 157 13.45 -7.41 -25.01
CA GLU A 157 12.00 -7.62 -25.27
C GLU A 157 11.63 -9.10 -25.45
N GLU A 158 12.51 -9.94 -26.01
CA GLU A 158 12.29 -11.37 -26.16
C GLU A 158 12.27 -12.07 -24.79
N ASP A 159 13.22 -11.73 -23.91
CA ASP A 159 13.35 -12.38 -22.60
C ASP A 159 12.17 -12.01 -21.67
N ILE A 160 11.71 -10.75 -21.66
CA ILE A 160 10.59 -10.35 -20.77
C ILE A 160 9.30 -11.06 -21.16
N LEU A 161 9.09 -11.40 -22.42
CA LEU A 161 7.92 -12.15 -22.90
C LEU A 161 7.88 -13.60 -22.42
N GLU A 162 8.97 -14.12 -21.81
CA GLU A 162 8.94 -15.39 -21.09
C GLU A 162 7.99 -15.37 -19.86
N GLY A 163 7.53 -14.18 -19.45
CA GLY A 163 6.69 -14.01 -18.28
C GLY A 163 7.45 -14.35 -16.99
N PHE A 164 6.80 -14.98 -16.02
CA PHE A 164 7.49 -15.33 -14.77
C PHE A 164 8.61 -16.37 -14.93
N LYS A 165 8.70 -17.06 -16.08
CA LYS A 165 9.83 -17.98 -16.38
C LYS A 165 11.16 -17.25 -16.46
N ILE A 166 11.17 -15.96 -16.80
CA ILE A 166 12.40 -15.15 -16.85
C ILE A 166 13.18 -15.22 -15.53
N LEU A 167 12.47 -15.45 -14.40
CA LEU A 167 13.08 -15.60 -13.08
C LEU A 167 13.99 -16.83 -12.96
N HIS A 168 13.91 -17.79 -13.89
CA HIS A 168 14.81 -18.94 -14.00
C HIS A 168 15.93 -18.76 -15.02
N ASN A 169 15.95 -17.62 -15.75
CA ASN A 169 16.88 -17.43 -16.84
C ASN A 169 18.30 -17.15 -16.33
N GLU A 170 19.21 -18.11 -16.50
CA GLU A 170 20.61 -18.05 -16.04
C GLU A 170 21.38 -16.82 -16.54
N LYS A 171 20.91 -16.18 -17.62
CA LYS A 171 21.47 -14.93 -18.14
C LYS A 171 21.47 -13.81 -17.10
N TYR A 172 20.53 -13.86 -16.15
CA TYR A 172 20.33 -12.86 -15.09
C TYR A 172 20.82 -13.32 -13.72
N ASP A 173 21.77 -14.28 -13.67
CA ASP A 173 22.33 -14.75 -12.40
C ASP A 173 22.87 -13.59 -11.56
N GLY A 174 22.45 -13.51 -10.30
CA GLY A 174 22.79 -12.44 -9.35
C GLY A 174 22.15 -11.07 -9.64
N GLN A 175 21.29 -10.96 -10.67
CA GLN A 175 20.65 -9.72 -11.10
C GLN A 175 19.11 -9.75 -10.90
N VAL A 176 18.58 -10.75 -10.19
CA VAL A 176 17.16 -10.91 -9.92
C VAL A 176 16.87 -10.63 -8.46
N ALA A 177 15.88 -9.80 -8.20
CA ALA A 177 15.27 -9.64 -6.89
C ALA A 177 13.88 -10.29 -6.87
N TYR A 178 13.65 -11.15 -5.89
CA TYR A 178 12.39 -11.82 -5.65
C TYR A 178 11.71 -11.18 -4.43
N TYR A 179 10.42 -10.90 -4.51
CA TYR A 179 9.72 -10.24 -3.40
C TYR A 179 9.65 -11.15 -2.16
N ASP A 180 10.09 -10.67 -1.00
CA ASP A 180 10.19 -11.45 0.25
C ASP A 180 8.84 -11.58 0.96
N SER A 181 7.88 -12.12 0.26
CA SER A 181 6.55 -12.47 0.76
C SER A 181 6.19 -13.89 0.34
N SER A 182 5.75 -14.71 1.30
CA SER A 182 5.35 -16.09 1.01
C SER A 182 4.15 -16.13 0.04
N ARG A 183 3.19 -15.21 0.18
CA ARG A 183 2.03 -15.15 -0.72
C ARG A 183 2.42 -14.77 -2.13
N ASP A 184 3.10 -13.62 -2.28
CA ASP A 184 3.46 -13.12 -3.60
C ASP A 184 4.43 -14.05 -4.30
N GLY A 185 5.40 -14.61 -3.55
CA GLY A 185 6.31 -15.60 -4.09
C GLY A 185 5.62 -16.86 -4.59
N PHE A 186 4.65 -17.40 -3.84
CA PHE A 186 3.89 -18.56 -4.29
C PHE A 186 2.89 -18.20 -5.40
N MET A 187 2.31 -16.98 -5.40
CA MET A 187 1.44 -16.51 -6.48
C MET A 187 2.12 -16.62 -7.83
N VAL A 188 3.35 -16.14 -7.94
CA VAL A 188 4.16 -16.22 -9.17
C VAL A 188 4.26 -17.67 -9.67
N ALA A 189 4.61 -18.60 -8.80
CA ALA A 189 4.73 -20.01 -9.16
C ALA A 189 3.38 -20.65 -9.53
N TYR A 190 2.33 -20.33 -8.77
CA TYR A 190 0.99 -20.85 -9.08
C TYR A 190 0.51 -20.39 -10.45
N LYS A 191 0.64 -19.08 -10.75
CA LYS A 191 0.22 -18.53 -12.05
C LYS A 191 1.02 -19.12 -13.19
N GLU A 192 2.33 -19.24 -13.05
CA GLU A 192 3.18 -19.87 -14.07
C GLU A 192 2.84 -21.34 -14.32
N LEU A 193 2.44 -22.07 -13.29
CA LEU A 193 2.04 -23.47 -13.38
C LEU A 193 0.55 -23.66 -13.79
N GLY A 194 -0.20 -22.58 -13.97
CA GLY A 194 -1.61 -22.59 -14.35
C GLY A 194 -2.56 -22.92 -13.21
N TYR A 195 -2.14 -22.71 -11.96
CA TYR A 195 -2.96 -22.92 -10.76
C TYR A 195 -3.60 -21.62 -10.28
N SER A 196 -4.68 -21.76 -9.50
CA SER A 196 -5.22 -20.62 -8.72
C SER A 196 -4.25 -20.26 -7.60
N MET A 197 -4.02 -18.96 -7.40
CA MET A 197 -3.23 -18.49 -6.25
C MET A 197 -3.95 -18.73 -4.90
N ASN A 198 -5.24 -19.04 -4.94
CA ASN A 198 -6.06 -19.40 -3.79
C ASN A 198 -6.26 -20.93 -3.65
N THR A 199 -5.42 -21.73 -4.32
CA THR A 199 -5.51 -23.20 -4.22
C THR A 199 -5.35 -23.66 -2.77
N THR A 200 -6.05 -24.76 -2.45
CA THR A 200 -5.90 -25.48 -1.17
C THR A 200 -5.25 -26.86 -1.37
N SER A 201 -4.79 -27.14 -2.59
CA SER A 201 -4.14 -28.39 -2.97
C SER A 201 -2.68 -28.42 -2.50
N LEU A 202 -2.36 -29.36 -1.60
CA LEU A 202 -0.99 -29.53 -1.13
C LEU A 202 -0.05 -29.96 -2.26
N SER A 203 -0.54 -30.78 -3.22
CA SER A 203 0.29 -31.21 -4.36
C SER A 203 0.66 -30.05 -5.28
N GLU A 204 -0.26 -29.12 -5.55
CA GLU A 204 0.03 -27.90 -6.32
C GLU A 204 1.01 -26.98 -5.57
N THR A 205 0.85 -26.89 -4.23
CA THR A 205 1.77 -26.12 -3.38
C THR A 205 3.18 -26.72 -3.34
N GLU A 206 3.31 -28.03 -3.32
CA GLU A 206 4.61 -28.72 -3.39
C GLU A 206 5.28 -28.52 -4.75
N GLU A 207 4.51 -28.51 -5.84
CA GLU A 207 5.00 -28.23 -7.18
C GLU A 207 5.46 -26.78 -7.30
N ALA A 208 4.65 -25.81 -6.82
CA ALA A 208 5.01 -24.40 -6.75
C ALA A 208 6.28 -24.16 -5.90
N PHE A 209 6.39 -24.81 -4.74
CA PHE A 209 7.60 -24.76 -3.91
C PHE A 209 8.83 -25.27 -4.66
N SER A 210 8.69 -26.37 -5.41
CA SER A 210 9.78 -26.94 -6.20
C SER A 210 10.21 -25.97 -7.30
N TRP A 211 9.25 -25.29 -7.93
CA TRP A 211 9.47 -24.28 -8.95
C TRP A 211 10.26 -23.07 -8.37
N ILE A 212 9.82 -22.51 -7.24
CA ILE A 212 10.52 -21.39 -6.59
C ILE A 212 11.93 -21.81 -6.14
N LYS A 213 12.06 -23.03 -5.61
CA LYS A 213 13.37 -23.54 -5.16
C LYS A 213 14.37 -23.66 -6.31
N GLU A 214 13.91 -23.94 -7.53
CA GLU A 214 14.76 -24.01 -8.70
C GLU A 214 15.34 -22.64 -9.06
N ILE A 215 14.61 -21.54 -8.88
CA ILE A 215 15.13 -20.17 -9.09
C ILE A 215 16.43 -19.96 -8.32
N ARG A 216 16.49 -20.37 -7.04
CA ARG A 216 17.69 -20.21 -6.21
C ARG A 216 18.89 -21.04 -6.67
N LYS A 217 18.66 -22.07 -7.49
CA LYS A 217 19.76 -22.88 -8.05
C LYS A 217 20.24 -22.35 -9.40
N THR A 218 19.33 -21.75 -10.17
CA THR A 218 19.61 -21.25 -11.52
C THR A 218 20.10 -19.81 -11.51
N VAL A 219 19.47 -18.96 -10.66
CA VAL A 219 19.86 -17.57 -10.49
C VAL A 219 20.02 -17.27 -8.98
N ASN A 220 21.12 -16.68 -8.59
CA ASN A 220 21.35 -16.26 -7.21
C ASN A 220 20.51 -15.04 -6.87
N CYS A 221 19.18 -15.23 -6.74
CA CYS A 221 18.23 -14.15 -6.49
C CYS A 221 18.35 -13.60 -5.07
N ALA A 222 18.17 -12.30 -4.92
CA ALA A 222 17.99 -11.65 -3.63
C ALA A 222 16.50 -11.66 -3.21
N PHE A 223 16.22 -11.80 -1.91
CA PHE A 223 14.88 -11.60 -1.36
C PHE A 223 14.81 -10.20 -0.78
N LYS A 224 13.87 -9.39 -1.26
CA LYS A 224 13.74 -7.95 -0.98
C LYS A 224 12.29 -7.53 -0.81
N THR A 225 12.09 -6.42 -0.07
CA THR A 225 10.81 -5.72 0.07
C THR A 225 11.00 -4.24 -0.31
N ASP A 226 10.80 -3.31 0.62
CA ASP A 226 10.85 -1.86 0.40
C ASP A 226 12.21 -1.35 -0.08
N GLU A 227 13.30 -2.11 0.15
CA GLU A 227 14.61 -1.73 -0.40
C GLU A 227 14.61 -1.62 -1.94
N LEU A 228 13.65 -2.29 -2.61
CA LEU A 228 13.51 -2.22 -4.07
C LEU A 228 13.17 -0.82 -4.57
N LEU A 229 12.48 0.00 -3.75
CA LEU A 229 12.16 1.39 -4.08
C LEU A 229 13.42 2.26 -4.33
N SER A 230 14.56 1.87 -3.77
CA SER A 230 15.85 2.52 -4.04
C SER A 230 16.78 1.68 -4.92
N GLU A 231 16.76 0.35 -4.76
CA GLU A 231 17.71 -0.54 -5.43
C GLU A 231 17.40 -0.76 -6.93
N MET A 232 16.12 -0.65 -7.35
CA MET A 232 15.74 -0.73 -8.77
C MET A 232 16.08 0.57 -9.53
N PRO A 233 15.70 1.77 -9.06
CA PRO A 233 16.13 3.03 -9.68
C PRO A 233 17.64 3.20 -9.79
N ASP A 234 18.39 2.65 -8.82
CA ASP A 234 19.86 2.64 -8.83
C ASP A 234 20.46 1.60 -9.82
N GLY A 235 19.62 0.81 -10.48
CA GLY A 235 20.06 -0.21 -11.44
C GLY A 235 20.77 -1.40 -10.81
N LYS A 236 20.55 -1.68 -9.53
CA LYS A 236 21.20 -2.79 -8.83
C LYS A 236 20.76 -4.16 -9.35
N TYR A 237 19.50 -4.30 -9.73
CA TYR A 237 18.96 -5.51 -10.34
C TYR A 237 18.54 -5.25 -11.80
N ALA A 238 18.52 -6.30 -12.59
CA ALA A 238 17.96 -6.27 -13.93
C ALA A 238 16.45 -6.56 -13.90
N ILE A 239 16.00 -7.37 -12.94
CA ILE A 239 14.63 -7.88 -12.85
C ILE A 239 14.21 -7.91 -11.38
N SER A 240 12.99 -7.44 -11.10
CA SER A 240 12.37 -7.58 -9.78
C SER A 240 10.88 -7.86 -9.88
N LEU A 241 10.36 -8.66 -8.94
CA LEU A 241 8.92 -8.68 -8.69
C LEU A 241 8.55 -7.45 -7.88
N MET A 242 7.57 -6.68 -8.35
CA MET A 242 7.11 -5.45 -7.71
C MET A 242 5.60 -5.29 -7.84
N TYR A 243 5.01 -4.50 -6.96
CA TYR A 243 3.67 -3.95 -7.15
C TYR A 243 3.70 -2.83 -8.19
N SER A 244 2.61 -2.65 -8.92
CA SER A 244 2.54 -1.65 -10.01
C SER A 244 2.81 -0.21 -9.54
N GLY A 245 2.40 0.15 -8.32
CA GLY A 245 2.69 1.46 -7.75
C GLY A 245 4.17 1.65 -7.45
N ASP A 246 4.81 0.66 -6.83
CA ASP A 246 6.26 0.67 -6.56
C ASP A 246 7.08 0.75 -7.86
N ALA A 247 6.60 0.10 -8.92
CA ALA A 247 7.24 0.16 -10.23
C ALA A 247 7.12 1.56 -10.84
N ILE A 248 5.94 2.21 -10.75
CA ILE A 248 5.77 3.60 -11.20
C ILE A 248 6.69 4.54 -10.42
N TYR A 249 6.68 4.45 -9.08
CA TYR A 249 7.58 5.22 -8.23
C TYR A 249 9.05 5.01 -8.63
N SER A 250 9.46 3.76 -8.86
CA SER A 250 10.84 3.43 -9.27
C SER A 250 11.20 4.01 -10.64
N MET A 251 10.26 4.02 -11.60
CA MET A 251 10.46 4.64 -12.93
C MET A 251 10.56 6.17 -12.85
N MET A 252 9.85 6.80 -11.88
CA MET A 252 9.94 8.25 -11.65
C MET A 252 11.28 8.66 -11.02
N GLU A 253 11.90 7.77 -10.26
CA GLU A 253 13.15 8.00 -9.51
C GLU A 253 14.39 7.37 -10.17
N GLU A 254 14.28 6.81 -11.38
CA GLU A 254 15.39 6.12 -12.05
C GLU A 254 16.55 7.05 -12.37
N ASN A 255 17.78 6.54 -12.22
CA ASN A 255 19.00 7.23 -12.59
C ASN A 255 19.18 7.28 -14.12
N ASP A 256 19.95 8.25 -14.63
CA ASP A 256 20.19 8.48 -16.07
C ASP A 256 20.66 7.24 -16.87
N ASP A 257 21.31 6.28 -16.21
CA ASP A 257 21.84 5.05 -16.83
C ASP A 257 20.85 3.85 -16.73
N VAL A 258 19.69 4.03 -16.14
CA VAL A 258 18.63 3.02 -15.92
C VAL A 258 17.43 3.37 -16.78
N ASP A 259 16.75 2.37 -17.34
CA ASP A 259 15.53 2.55 -18.15
C ASP A 259 14.54 1.45 -17.72
N LEU A 260 13.77 1.74 -16.67
CA LEU A 260 12.83 0.79 -16.09
C LEU A 260 11.55 0.70 -16.90
N ASP A 261 10.95 -0.48 -16.84
CA ASP A 261 9.66 -0.79 -17.42
C ASP A 261 8.93 -1.82 -16.55
N PHE A 262 7.62 -1.97 -16.70
CA PHE A 262 6.82 -2.88 -15.91
C PHE A 262 5.96 -3.78 -16.79
N TYR A 263 6.05 -5.08 -16.58
CA TYR A 263 5.34 -6.09 -17.36
C TYR A 263 4.50 -7.02 -16.46
N VAL A 264 3.23 -7.17 -16.80
CA VAL A 264 2.32 -8.14 -16.17
C VAL A 264 2.21 -9.35 -17.08
N PRO A 265 2.68 -10.55 -16.67
CA PRO A 265 2.63 -11.75 -17.51
C PRO A 265 1.21 -12.20 -17.89
N ASP A 266 1.07 -12.76 -19.10
CA ASP A 266 -0.20 -13.21 -19.68
C ASP A 266 -0.85 -14.41 -18.92
N CYS A 267 -0.09 -15.11 -18.07
CA CYS A 267 -0.64 -16.17 -17.21
C CYS A 267 -1.51 -15.66 -16.06
N GLY A 268 -1.64 -14.35 -15.91
CA GLY A 268 -2.37 -13.69 -14.85
C GLY A 268 -1.53 -13.44 -13.59
N THR A 269 -2.08 -12.67 -12.67
CA THR A 269 -1.37 -12.23 -11.47
C THR A 269 -2.33 -11.95 -10.31
N ASN A 270 -1.77 -11.50 -9.18
CA ASN A 270 -2.53 -10.89 -8.10
C ASN A 270 -3.01 -9.50 -8.49
N PHE A 271 -4.33 -9.30 -8.47
CA PHE A 271 -4.94 -7.97 -8.34
C PHE A 271 -5.19 -7.73 -6.86
N PHE A 272 -4.76 -6.61 -6.33
CA PHE A 272 -4.93 -6.27 -4.92
C PHE A 272 -5.72 -4.97 -4.76
N CYS A 273 -6.40 -4.86 -3.63
CA CYS A 273 -7.03 -3.64 -3.16
C CYS A 273 -6.76 -3.48 -1.67
N ASP A 274 -6.02 -2.45 -1.30
CA ASP A 274 -5.82 -2.10 0.09
C ASP A 274 -6.95 -1.20 0.57
N GLY A 275 -7.30 -1.31 1.85
CA GLY A 275 -8.42 -0.58 2.41
C GLY A 275 -8.18 -0.02 3.79
N MET A 276 -8.71 1.17 4.02
CA MET A 276 -8.81 1.78 5.35
C MET A 276 -9.89 1.08 6.15
N VAL A 277 -9.55 0.53 7.31
CA VAL A 277 -10.45 -0.18 8.22
C VAL A 277 -10.51 0.49 9.59
N ILE A 278 -11.64 0.36 10.26
CA ILE A 278 -11.83 0.85 11.63
C ILE A 278 -11.79 -0.36 12.57
N PRO A 279 -10.75 -0.49 13.43
CA PRO A 279 -10.66 -1.57 14.40
C PRO A 279 -11.85 -1.60 15.36
N SER A 280 -12.24 -2.80 15.82
CA SER A 280 -13.29 -2.94 16.85
C SER A 280 -12.91 -2.30 18.19
N THR A 281 -11.61 -2.08 18.43
CA THR A 281 -11.02 -1.43 19.62
C THR A 281 -10.87 0.09 19.48
N VAL A 282 -11.38 0.69 18.41
CA VAL A 282 -11.30 2.13 18.13
C VAL A 282 -11.71 2.99 19.33
N LYS A 283 -10.97 4.04 19.61
CA LYS A 283 -11.26 5.00 20.68
C LYS A 283 -11.87 6.30 20.15
N ASN A 284 -11.37 6.77 19.00
CA ASN A 284 -11.78 8.03 18.36
C ASN A 284 -12.42 7.76 17.00
N GLU A 285 -13.55 7.04 16.99
CA GLU A 285 -14.22 6.62 15.76
C GLU A 285 -14.65 7.82 14.88
N ASP A 286 -15.14 8.90 15.50
CA ASP A 286 -15.51 10.12 14.74
C ASP A 286 -14.29 10.73 14.03
N LEU A 287 -13.13 10.70 14.68
CA LEU A 287 -11.91 11.23 14.10
C LEU A 287 -11.37 10.32 12.99
N ALA A 288 -11.54 9.00 13.12
CA ALA A 288 -11.22 8.04 12.05
C ALA A 288 -12.06 8.31 10.79
N TYR A 289 -13.36 8.54 10.91
CA TYR A 289 -14.21 8.90 9.76
C TYR A 289 -13.85 10.27 9.15
N LYS A 290 -13.45 11.24 9.98
CA LYS A 290 -12.94 12.52 9.46
C LYS A 290 -11.67 12.34 8.66
N PHE A 291 -10.74 11.51 9.12
CA PHE A 291 -9.51 11.20 8.39
C PHE A 291 -9.80 10.47 7.07
N ILE A 292 -10.69 9.46 7.10
CA ILE A 292 -11.15 8.79 5.86
C ILE A 292 -11.72 9.82 4.89
N SER A 293 -12.62 10.69 5.35
CA SER A 293 -13.23 11.74 4.52
C SER A 293 -12.19 12.72 3.98
N PHE A 294 -11.20 13.07 4.79
CA PHE A 294 -10.09 13.94 4.40
C PHE A 294 -9.23 13.32 3.30
N MET A 295 -8.84 12.05 3.45
CA MET A 295 -8.05 11.31 2.46
C MET A 295 -8.79 11.10 1.13
N LEU A 296 -10.13 11.03 1.16
CA LEU A 296 -10.97 10.88 -0.03
C LEU A 296 -11.31 12.20 -0.75
N ARG A 297 -10.87 13.35 -0.24
CA ARG A 297 -10.95 14.61 -0.98
C ARG A 297 -10.09 14.51 -2.24
N HIS A 298 -10.58 15.05 -3.33
CA HIS A 298 -9.93 14.98 -4.63
C HIS A 298 -8.44 15.36 -4.57
N ASP A 299 -8.14 16.53 -4.03
CA ASP A 299 -6.76 17.07 -4.01
C ASP A 299 -5.83 16.24 -3.10
N ASN A 300 -6.34 15.76 -1.95
CA ASN A 300 -5.58 14.94 -1.02
C ASN A 300 -5.31 13.54 -1.61
N ALA A 301 -6.33 12.94 -2.22
CA ALA A 301 -6.17 11.65 -2.89
C ALA A 301 -5.23 11.73 -4.10
N LYS A 302 -5.26 12.86 -4.84
CA LYS A 302 -4.33 13.13 -5.94
C LYS A 302 -2.91 13.26 -5.42
N ALA A 303 -2.67 14.09 -4.38
CA ALA A 303 -1.35 14.26 -3.79
C ALA A 303 -0.79 12.93 -3.27
N ASN A 304 -1.61 12.18 -2.52
CA ASN A 304 -1.19 10.88 -2.00
C ASN A 304 -0.86 9.86 -3.10
N SER A 305 -1.66 9.81 -4.18
CA SER A 305 -1.40 8.92 -5.32
C SER A 305 -0.10 9.28 -6.05
N ILE A 306 0.18 10.57 -6.23
CA ILE A 306 1.44 11.05 -6.84
C ILE A 306 2.64 10.66 -5.97
N TYR A 307 2.54 10.88 -4.65
CA TYR A 307 3.63 10.59 -3.72
C TYR A 307 4.02 9.10 -3.68
N VAL A 308 3.02 8.20 -3.70
CA VAL A 308 3.28 6.76 -3.57
C VAL A 308 3.32 6.00 -4.90
N GLY A 309 2.88 6.60 -6.02
CA GLY A 309 2.84 5.96 -7.34
C GLY A 309 1.62 5.06 -7.59
N TYR A 310 0.75 4.83 -6.60
CA TYR A 310 -0.34 3.85 -6.68
C TYR A 310 -1.65 4.40 -7.25
N SER A 311 -2.41 3.51 -7.91
CA SER A 311 -3.70 3.87 -8.51
C SER A 311 -4.73 4.27 -7.45
N SER A 312 -5.24 5.50 -7.58
CA SER A 312 -6.28 6.02 -6.70
C SER A 312 -7.60 5.28 -6.91
N PRO A 313 -8.32 4.91 -5.86
CA PRO A 313 -9.65 4.29 -5.98
C PRO A 313 -10.74 5.29 -6.40
N ILE A 314 -10.44 6.60 -6.42
CA ILE A 314 -11.38 7.67 -6.76
C ILE A 314 -11.38 7.91 -8.27
N GLU A 315 -12.50 7.68 -8.95
CA GLU A 315 -12.59 7.70 -10.42
C GLU A 315 -12.13 9.03 -11.03
N SER A 316 -12.45 10.18 -10.40
CA SER A 316 -12.03 11.49 -10.91
C SER A 316 -10.52 11.66 -10.86
N VAL A 317 -9.86 11.26 -9.76
CA VAL A 317 -8.40 11.32 -9.60
C VAL A 317 -7.71 10.33 -10.52
N TYR A 318 -8.19 9.09 -10.54
CA TYR A 318 -7.66 8.01 -11.37
C TYR A 318 -7.59 8.38 -12.85
N ASN A 319 -8.67 8.99 -13.37
CA ASN A 319 -8.72 9.42 -14.75
C ASN A 319 -7.91 10.69 -15.00
N GLU A 320 -7.87 11.63 -14.06
CA GLU A 320 -7.16 12.89 -14.21
C GLU A 320 -5.64 12.68 -14.31
N LEU A 321 -5.05 11.87 -13.42
CA LEU A 321 -3.60 11.69 -13.33
C LEU A 321 -2.92 11.15 -14.61
N VAL A 322 -3.68 10.56 -15.52
CA VAL A 322 -3.18 10.04 -16.81
C VAL A 322 -3.57 10.91 -18.01
N MET A 323 -4.12 12.11 -17.78
CA MET A 323 -4.44 13.06 -18.84
C MET A 323 -3.15 13.75 -19.35
N PRO A 324 -3.19 14.32 -20.57
CA PRO A 324 -2.06 15.07 -21.08
C PRO A 324 -1.64 16.23 -20.16
N GLY A 325 -0.36 16.22 -19.76
CA GLY A 325 0.24 17.19 -18.86
C GLY A 325 0.14 16.86 -17.37
N GLU A 326 -0.49 15.75 -17.00
CA GLU A 326 -0.57 15.27 -15.62
C GLU A 326 0.57 14.28 -15.29
N GLU A 327 0.78 14.01 -14.01
CA GLU A 327 1.96 13.33 -13.47
C GLU A 327 2.16 11.91 -14.04
N PHE A 328 1.08 11.17 -14.31
CA PHE A 328 1.17 9.81 -14.81
C PHE A 328 0.76 9.65 -16.29
N GLU A 329 0.88 10.74 -17.10
CA GLU A 329 0.65 10.65 -18.55
C GLU A 329 1.53 9.57 -19.19
N ASP A 330 2.85 9.59 -18.88
CA ASP A 330 3.84 8.65 -19.42
C ASP A 330 3.75 7.25 -18.80
N TYR A 331 3.11 7.12 -17.63
CA TYR A 331 2.93 5.86 -16.90
C TYR A 331 1.52 5.28 -17.03
N LYS A 332 0.72 5.79 -17.95
CA LYS A 332 -0.69 5.45 -18.10
C LYS A 332 -0.94 3.94 -18.22
N ASP A 333 -0.11 3.22 -18.96
CA ASP A 333 -0.29 1.80 -19.23
C ASP A 333 -0.07 0.94 -17.97
N TYR A 334 0.60 1.47 -16.95
CA TYR A 334 0.86 0.83 -15.66
C TYR A 334 -0.11 1.30 -14.58
N TYR A 335 -0.46 2.59 -14.60
CA TYR A 335 -1.38 3.19 -13.65
C TYR A 335 -2.84 2.76 -13.87
N ILE A 336 -3.26 2.62 -15.14
CA ILE A 336 -4.59 2.11 -15.52
C ILE A 336 -4.61 0.59 -15.39
N VAL A 337 -5.21 0.11 -14.30
CA VAL A 337 -5.23 -1.31 -13.95
C VAL A 337 -6.29 -2.05 -14.77
N ASN A 338 -5.84 -2.91 -15.67
CA ASN A 338 -6.70 -3.81 -16.43
C ASN A 338 -6.83 -5.16 -15.71
N TYR A 339 -8.04 -5.55 -15.31
CA TYR A 339 -8.31 -6.85 -14.68
C TYR A 339 -8.71 -7.89 -15.72
N ASN A 340 -7.91 -8.95 -15.84
CA ASN A 340 -8.19 -10.06 -16.75
C ASN A 340 -8.97 -11.15 -16.00
N LYS A 341 -10.31 -11.06 -16.08
CA LYS A 341 -11.20 -12.01 -15.40
C LYS A 341 -10.91 -13.44 -15.84
N GLY A 342 -10.63 -14.31 -14.88
CA GLY A 342 -10.31 -15.72 -15.10
C GLY A 342 -8.81 -16.04 -15.12
N LEU A 343 -7.95 -15.01 -15.16
CA LEU A 343 -6.49 -15.15 -15.00
C LEU A 343 -6.00 -14.41 -13.77
N ASP A 344 -6.40 -13.14 -13.61
CA ASP A 344 -6.09 -12.38 -12.41
C ASP A 344 -7.02 -12.79 -11.26
N GLU A 345 -6.50 -12.78 -10.05
CA GLU A 345 -7.27 -13.14 -8.85
C GLU A 345 -6.97 -12.17 -7.71
N ILE A 346 -7.91 -12.07 -6.76
CA ILE A 346 -7.71 -11.42 -5.47
C ILE A 346 -7.36 -12.51 -4.46
N TYR A 347 -6.44 -12.22 -3.52
CA TYR A 347 -6.16 -13.13 -2.42
C TYR A 347 -7.37 -13.33 -1.52
N ARG A 348 -7.57 -14.58 -1.11
CA ARG A 348 -8.59 -14.97 -0.14
C ARG A 348 -7.92 -15.45 1.16
N PHE A 349 -8.49 -15.06 2.26
CA PHE A 349 -7.99 -15.51 3.56
C PHE A 349 -8.21 -17.01 3.75
N ASN A 350 -7.11 -17.74 3.95
CA ASN A 350 -7.13 -19.16 4.30
C ASN A 350 -6.07 -19.42 5.38
N PRO A 351 -6.49 -19.60 6.66
CA PRO A 351 -5.55 -19.74 7.77
C PRO A 351 -4.65 -20.99 7.66
N GLN A 352 -5.15 -22.08 7.06
CA GLN A 352 -4.34 -23.29 6.89
C GLN A 352 -3.26 -23.07 5.82
N MET A 353 -3.62 -22.48 4.69
CA MET A 353 -2.66 -22.21 3.62
C MET A 353 -1.64 -21.16 4.06
N THR A 354 -2.03 -20.14 4.81
CA THR A 354 -1.09 -19.14 5.37
C THR A 354 0.04 -19.82 6.16
N VAL A 355 -0.28 -20.77 7.04
CA VAL A 355 0.73 -21.51 7.82
C VAL A 355 1.62 -22.35 6.90
N ILE A 356 1.02 -23.06 5.93
CA ILE A 356 1.75 -23.93 5.00
C ILE A 356 2.72 -23.11 4.12
N LEU A 357 2.26 -22.01 3.55
CA LEU A 357 3.08 -21.14 2.70
C LEU A 357 4.25 -20.54 3.49
N ASN A 358 4.00 -20.06 4.71
CA ASN A 358 5.04 -19.54 5.59
C ASN A 358 6.08 -20.62 5.96
N ASP A 359 5.65 -21.82 6.27
CA ASP A 359 6.56 -22.93 6.56
C ASP A 359 7.45 -23.27 5.34
N TYR A 360 6.90 -23.31 4.13
CA TYR A 360 7.67 -23.51 2.92
C TYR A 360 8.60 -22.34 2.62
N TRP A 361 8.15 -21.10 2.87
CA TRP A 361 8.98 -19.90 2.67
C TRP A 361 10.21 -19.90 3.57
N ILE A 362 10.03 -20.25 4.84
CA ILE A 362 11.14 -20.42 5.79
C ILE A 362 12.12 -21.50 5.31
N LYS A 363 11.60 -22.67 4.86
CA LYS A 363 12.43 -23.75 4.31
C LYS A 363 13.20 -23.32 3.06
N LEU A 364 12.56 -22.52 2.19
CA LEU A 364 13.19 -21.95 1.01
C LEU A 364 14.39 -21.07 1.38
N LYS A 365 14.21 -20.18 2.36
CA LYS A 365 15.25 -19.25 2.79
C LYS A 365 16.42 -19.95 3.52
N LEU A 366 16.20 -21.12 4.09
CA LEU A 366 17.22 -21.92 4.76
C LEU A 366 17.92 -22.93 3.84
N SER A 367 17.49 -23.09 2.57
CA SER A 367 18.01 -24.13 1.64
C SER A 367 19.23 -23.70 0.83
#